data_6956748017f69a8d45f4b9a574e900f8
#
_entry.id   6956748017f69a8d45f4b9a574e900f8
#
_cell.length_a   1.000
_cell.length_b   1.000
_cell.length_c   1.000
_cell.angle_alpha   90.00
_cell.angle_beta   90.00
_cell.angle_gamma   90.00
#
_symmetry.space_group_name_H-M   'P 1'
#
loop_
_entity.id
_entity.type
_entity.pdbx_description
1 polymer ?
#
loop_
_entity_poly.entity_id
_entity_poly.type
_entity_poly.pdbx_seq_one_letter_code
_entity_poly.pdbx_strand_id
1 'polypeptide(L)'
;MLYKRGFEFSFGWLFAIIVGAVILFLALYAASSIVKSERKIEESAAAKEFGILLTPIETNLESGKISLISFPETTRIFNGCASVGTFGEQKLSISIRSGIGQEWSEPGIESTFYNKYIFSHNVVEGRDFVVFSKPLSMPYKIADAQYLISAKDEYC
;
A
#
# COMPACT_ATOMS: atom_id res chain seq x y z
N MET A 1 52.57 18.80 -44.34
CA MET A 1 52.43 17.36 -43.99
C MET A 1 51.41 17.25 -42.87
N LEU A 2 50.19 16.90 -43.21
CA LEU A 2 49.13 16.68 -42.25
C LEU A 2 49.20 15.22 -41.75
N TYR A 3 49.57 15.05 -40.49
CA TYR A 3 49.60 13.76 -39.80
C TYR A 3 48.16 13.32 -39.54
N LYS A 4 47.62 12.45 -40.36
CA LYS A 4 46.36 11.71 -40.07
C LYS A 4 46.67 10.67 -38.99
N ARG A 5 46.49 11.03 -37.74
CA ARG A 5 46.37 10.03 -36.63
C ARG A 5 45.02 9.34 -36.77
N GLY A 6 45.03 8.16 -37.40
CA GLY A 6 43.90 7.25 -37.34
C GLY A 6 43.64 6.86 -35.89
N PHE A 7 42.43 7.00 -35.45
CA PHE A 7 42.01 6.53 -34.12
C PHE A 7 41.88 5.01 -34.20
N GLU A 8 42.96 4.30 -33.84
CA GLU A 8 42.92 2.83 -33.75
C GLU A 8 42.12 2.47 -32.46
N PHE A 9 40.86 2.21 -32.61
CA PHE A 9 40.08 1.61 -31.54
C PHE A 9 40.56 0.19 -31.31
N SER A 10 41.31 -0.07 -30.24
CA SER A 10 41.64 -1.42 -29.81
C SER A 10 40.36 -2.19 -29.53
N PHE A 11 40.17 -3.33 -30.13
CA PHE A 11 39.03 -4.24 -29.93
C PHE A 11 38.80 -4.54 -28.43
N GLY A 12 39.87 -4.62 -27.64
CA GLY A 12 39.82 -4.84 -26.20
C GLY A 12 39.12 -3.68 -25.44
N TRP A 13 39.33 -2.43 -25.86
CA TRP A 13 38.70 -1.28 -25.25
C TRP A 13 37.18 -1.23 -25.52
N LEU A 14 36.79 -1.54 -26.77
CA LEU A 14 35.37 -1.62 -27.16
C LEU A 14 34.67 -2.75 -26.42
N PHE A 15 35.32 -3.90 -26.29
CA PHE A 15 34.80 -5.03 -25.50
C PHE A 15 34.61 -4.67 -24.03
N ALA A 16 35.58 -3.99 -23.42
CA ALA A 16 35.50 -3.56 -22.01
C ALA A 16 34.32 -2.59 -21.74
N ILE A 17 34.05 -1.68 -22.68
CA ILE A 17 32.89 -0.77 -22.56
C ILE A 17 31.59 -1.56 -22.63
N ILE A 18 31.42 -2.47 -23.57
CA ILE A 18 30.20 -3.25 -23.71
C ILE A 18 29.96 -4.10 -22.45
N VAL A 19 30.98 -4.81 -21.98
CA VAL A 19 30.87 -5.63 -20.77
C VAL A 19 30.56 -4.77 -19.55
N GLY A 20 31.23 -3.62 -19.39
CA GLY A 20 30.97 -2.67 -18.31
C GLY A 20 29.52 -2.14 -18.33
N ALA A 21 29.03 -1.79 -19.52
CA ALA A 21 27.64 -1.32 -19.67
C ALA A 21 26.62 -2.41 -19.31
N VAL A 22 26.86 -3.66 -19.70
CA VAL A 22 25.98 -4.79 -19.37
C VAL A 22 25.96 -5.06 -17.86
N ILE A 23 27.12 -5.05 -17.21
CA ILE A 23 27.22 -5.26 -15.76
C ILE A 23 26.48 -4.13 -15.02
N LEU A 24 26.67 -2.89 -15.43
CA LEU A 24 26.01 -1.73 -14.82
C LEU A 24 24.50 -1.82 -15.00
N PHE A 25 24.02 -2.19 -16.19
CA PHE A 25 22.59 -2.37 -16.45
C PHE A 25 22.01 -3.48 -15.57
N LEU A 26 22.67 -4.61 -15.44
CA LEU A 26 22.22 -5.71 -14.58
C LEU A 26 22.20 -5.31 -13.11
N ALA A 27 23.19 -4.54 -12.64
CA ALA A 27 23.23 -4.05 -11.27
C ALA A 27 22.08 -3.09 -10.97
N LEU A 28 21.78 -2.15 -11.87
CA LEU A 28 20.64 -1.23 -11.72
C LEU A 28 19.30 -1.98 -11.77
N TYR A 29 19.17 -2.96 -12.66
CA TYR A 29 17.97 -3.80 -12.73
C TYR A 29 17.74 -4.60 -11.44
N ALA A 30 18.79 -5.23 -10.91
CA ALA A 30 18.72 -5.98 -9.66
C ALA A 30 18.35 -5.06 -8.49
N ALA A 31 19.00 -3.90 -8.36
CA ALA A 31 18.70 -2.92 -7.31
C ALA A 31 17.24 -2.44 -7.37
N SER A 32 16.74 -2.12 -8.57
CA SER A 32 15.34 -1.67 -8.73
C SER A 32 14.34 -2.78 -8.39
N SER A 33 14.66 -4.02 -8.68
CA SER A 33 13.81 -5.18 -8.35
C SER A 33 13.71 -5.40 -6.83
N ILE A 34 14.83 -5.29 -6.11
CA ILE A 34 14.87 -5.43 -4.65
C ILE A 34 14.03 -4.34 -3.98
N VAL A 35 14.21 -3.07 -4.38
CA VAL A 35 13.45 -1.94 -3.82
C VAL A 35 11.94 -2.11 -4.02
N LYS A 36 11.51 -2.60 -5.19
CA LYS A 36 10.08 -2.87 -5.43
C LYS A 36 9.53 -4.00 -4.54
N SER A 37 10.33 -5.01 -4.28
CA SER A 37 9.92 -6.14 -3.42
C SER A 37 9.77 -5.71 -1.95
N GLU A 38 10.70 -4.93 -1.43
CA GLU A 38 10.64 -4.42 -0.05
C GLU A 38 9.40 -3.55 0.17
N ARG A 39 9.07 -2.65 -0.76
CA ARG A 39 7.86 -1.81 -0.68
C ARG A 39 6.57 -2.62 -0.60
N LYS A 40 6.44 -3.68 -1.39
CA LYS A 40 5.26 -4.55 -1.32
C LYS A 40 5.09 -5.24 0.03
N ILE A 41 6.19 -5.56 0.71
CA ILE A 41 6.17 -6.16 2.04
C ILE A 41 5.70 -5.11 3.07
N GLU A 42 6.23 -3.89 3.02
CA GLU A 42 5.83 -2.80 3.92
C GLU A 42 4.35 -2.45 3.76
N GLU A 43 3.86 -2.35 2.55
CA GLU A 43 2.44 -2.06 2.25
C GLU A 43 1.52 -3.17 2.75
N SER A 44 1.94 -4.42 2.64
CA SER A 44 1.18 -5.56 3.16
C SER A 44 1.18 -5.59 4.69
N ALA A 45 2.30 -5.24 5.32
CA ALA A 45 2.38 -5.08 6.76
C ALA A 45 1.49 -3.94 7.25
N ALA A 46 1.53 -2.79 6.58
CA ALA A 46 0.68 -1.65 6.87
C ALA A 46 -0.82 -1.97 6.74
N ALA A 47 -1.22 -2.73 5.72
CA ALA A 47 -2.61 -3.16 5.57
C ALA A 47 -3.08 -4.08 6.70
N LYS A 48 -2.21 -4.98 7.17
CA LYS A 48 -2.49 -5.85 8.33
C LYS A 48 -2.57 -5.04 9.63
N GLU A 49 -1.61 -4.16 9.84
CA GLU A 49 -1.57 -3.29 11.02
C GLU A 49 -2.79 -2.38 11.07
N PHE A 50 -3.14 -1.77 9.94
CA PHE A 50 -4.37 -1.00 9.81
C PHE A 50 -5.60 -1.83 10.16
N GLY A 51 -5.71 -3.06 9.66
CA GLY A 51 -6.79 -3.96 10.01
C GLY A 51 -6.84 -4.32 11.50
N ILE A 52 -5.69 -4.41 12.17
CA ILE A 52 -5.60 -4.63 13.62
C ILE A 52 -6.04 -3.37 14.38
N LEU A 53 -5.62 -2.18 13.94
CA LEU A 53 -6.04 -0.91 14.52
C LEU A 53 -7.55 -0.68 14.38
N LEU A 54 -8.15 -1.21 13.32
CA LEU A 54 -9.59 -1.24 13.14
C LEU A 54 -10.30 -2.27 14.05
N THR A 55 -9.56 -3.13 14.75
CA THR A 55 -10.15 -3.99 15.76
C THR A 55 -10.45 -3.12 16.99
N PRO A 56 -11.72 -2.88 17.35
CA PRO A 56 -12.01 -2.24 18.60
C PRO A 56 -11.36 -3.08 19.69
N ILE A 57 -10.54 -2.46 20.51
CA ILE A 57 -10.10 -3.09 21.73
C ILE A 57 -11.37 -3.69 22.34
N GLU A 58 -11.37 -4.96 22.68
CA GLU A 58 -12.48 -5.69 23.27
C GLU A 58 -12.91 -5.07 24.62
N THR A 59 -13.34 -3.84 24.55
CA THR A 59 -14.05 -3.21 25.63
C THR A 59 -15.51 -3.51 25.37
N ASN A 60 -16.18 -4.09 26.35
CA ASN A 60 -17.63 -4.30 26.42
C ASN A 60 -18.44 -2.99 26.32
N LEU A 61 -18.05 -2.08 25.45
CA LEU A 61 -18.67 -0.78 25.27
C LEU A 61 -19.75 -0.92 24.20
N GLU A 62 -21.00 -0.87 24.63
CA GLU A 62 -22.17 -0.69 23.77
C GLU A 62 -22.15 0.64 23.00
N SER A 63 -21.23 1.53 23.36
CA SER A 63 -21.06 2.85 22.73
C SER A 63 -20.09 2.80 21.57
N GLY A 64 -20.45 3.41 20.44
CA GLY A 64 -19.54 3.59 19.31
C GLY A 64 -18.29 4.37 19.70
N LYS A 65 -17.16 4.04 19.07
CA LYS A 65 -15.87 4.70 19.29
C LYS A 65 -15.42 5.39 18.00
N ILE A 66 -14.94 6.61 18.14
CA ILE A 66 -14.26 7.35 17.07
C ILE A 66 -12.75 7.23 17.29
N SER A 67 -12.03 6.89 16.24
CA SER A 67 -10.57 6.84 16.24
C SER A 67 -10.04 7.61 15.03
N LEU A 68 -8.96 8.36 15.25
CA LEU A 68 -8.22 9.03 14.19
C LEU A 68 -6.98 8.20 13.89
N ILE A 69 -6.76 7.89 12.64
CA ILE A 69 -5.58 7.16 12.16
C ILE A 69 -4.84 8.07 11.19
N SER A 70 -3.56 8.38 11.49
CA SER A 70 -2.73 9.24 10.68
C SER A 70 -1.57 8.46 10.09
N PHE A 71 -1.37 8.60 8.79
CA PHE A 71 -0.23 8.03 8.06
C PHE A 71 0.82 9.12 7.79
N PRO A 72 2.11 8.77 7.78
CA PRO A 72 3.17 9.73 7.48
C PRO A 72 3.10 10.25 6.04
N GLU A 73 2.61 9.42 5.11
CA GLU A 73 2.50 9.75 3.69
C GLU A 73 1.05 9.67 3.21
N THR A 74 0.76 10.30 2.07
CA THR A 74 -0.57 10.20 1.47
C THR A 74 -0.82 8.75 1.07
N THR A 75 -1.87 8.18 1.64
CA THR A 75 -2.22 6.77 1.55
C THR A 75 -3.57 6.61 0.86
N ARG A 76 -3.66 5.60 0.03
CA ARG A 76 -4.90 5.19 -0.63
C ARG A 76 -5.29 3.82 -0.08
N ILE A 77 -6.47 3.73 0.49
CA ILE A 77 -7.04 2.52 1.05
C ILE A 77 -8.09 2.00 0.07
N PHE A 78 -7.88 0.79 -0.41
CA PHE A 78 -8.84 0.08 -1.25
C PHE A 78 -9.70 -0.80 -0.35
N ASN A 79 -10.99 -0.58 -0.40
CA ASN A 79 -11.99 -1.28 0.36
C ASN A 79 -12.84 -2.13 -0.59
N GLY A 80 -12.85 -3.43 -0.38
CA GLY A 80 -13.59 -4.37 -1.19
C GLY A 80 -14.17 -5.51 -0.38
N CYS A 81 -15.10 -6.23 -0.99
CA CYS A 81 -15.66 -7.46 -0.42
C CYS A 81 -15.29 -8.62 -1.32
N ALA A 82 -15.24 -9.83 -0.77
CA ALA A 82 -15.12 -11.02 -1.61
C ALA A 82 -16.34 -11.15 -2.52
N SER A 83 -16.11 -11.63 -3.73
CA SER A 83 -17.17 -11.89 -4.68
C SER A 83 -18.09 -13.01 -4.16
N VAL A 84 -19.39 -12.72 -4.19
CA VAL A 84 -20.52 -13.64 -4.13
C VAL A 84 -20.34 -14.92 -3.30
N GLY A 85 -20.94 -14.95 -2.12
CA GLY A 85 -21.18 -16.18 -1.35
C GLY A 85 -20.54 -16.27 0.02
N THR A 86 -19.55 -15.47 0.34
CA THR A 86 -18.95 -15.38 1.68
C THR A 86 -19.41 -14.13 2.40
N PHE A 87 -20.36 -14.30 3.30
CA PHE A 87 -20.84 -13.24 4.15
C PHE A 87 -19.72 -12.82 5.15
N GLY A 88 -19.46 -11.54 5.22
CA GLY A 88 -18.52 -10.98 6.19
C GLY A 88 -17.04 -11.02 5.80
N GLU A 89 -16.70 -11.34 4.56
CA GLU A 89 -15.33 -11.26 4.08
C GLU A 89 -15.05 -9.86 3.53
N GLN A 90 -14.31 -9.08 4.29
CA GLN A 90 -13.85 -7.74 3.94
C GLN A 90 -12.40 -7.79 3.48
N LYS A 91 -12.07 -7.17 2.37
CA LYS A 91 -10.72 -7.09 1.81
C LYS A 91 -10.20 -5.67 1.85
N LEU A 92 -9.00 -5.51 2.35
CA LEU A 92 -8.30 -4.23 2.38
C LEU A 92 -6.93 -4.35 1.73
N SER A 93 -6.58 -3.40 0.89
CA SER A 93 -5.21 -3.18 0.44
C SER A 93 -4.86 -1.70 0.50
N ILE A 94 -3.57 -1.43 0.63
CA ILE A 94 -3.04 -0.07 0.80
C ILE A 94 -2.04 0.21 -0.30
N SER A 95 -2.07 1.42 -0.83
CA SER A 95 -1.08 2.00 -1.72
C SER A 95 -0.60 3.31 -1.13
N ILE A 96 0.71 3.52 -1.15
CA ILE A 96 1.33 4.71 -0.57
C ILE A 96 1.88 5.56 -1.72
N ARG A 97 1.73 6.87 -1.58
CA ARG A 97 2.28 7.84 -2.52
C ARG A 97 3.62 8.32 -2.02
N SER A 98 4.70 7.71 -2.50
CA SER A 98 6.05 8.03 -2.05
C SER A 98 7.03 8.19 -3.20
N GLY A 99 8.13 8.88 -2.94
CA GLY A 99 9.29 8.97 -3.81
C GLY A 99 9.36 10.19 -4.71
N ILE A 100 10.41 10.20 -5.52
CA ILE A 100 10.70 11.25 -6.49
C ILE A 100 9.74 11.08 -7.67
N GLY A 101 8.74 11.95 -7.79
CA GLY A 101 7.71 11.89 -8.84
C GLY A 101 6.29 11.73 -8.29
N GLN A 102 6.12 11.42 -7.02
CA GLN A 102 4.80 11.30 -6.37
C GLN A 102 3.87 10.27 -7.07
N GLU A 103 4.45 9.21 -7.59
CA GLU A 103 3.67 8.10 -8.15
C GLU A 103 3.08 7.23 -7.04
N TRP A 104 1.91 6.67 -7.34
CA TRP A 104 1.29 5.67 -6.45
C TRP A 104 2.01 4.34 -6.59
N SER A 105 2.30 3.71 -5.47
CA SER A 105 2.73 2.32 -5.49
C SER A 105 1.62 1.40 -6.01
N GLU A 106 1.99 0.23 -6.51
CA GLU A 106 1.00 -0.81 -6.74
C GLU A 106 0.37 -1.21 -5.40
N PRO A 107 -0.96 -1.47 -5.34
CA PRO A 107 -1.58 -1.93 -4.11
C PRO A 107 -0.86 -3.14 -3.52
N GLY A 108 -0.60 -3.12 -2.23
CA GLY A 108 -0.02 -4.24 -1.51
C GLY A 108 -0.92 -5.49 -1.51
N ILE A 109 -0.47 -6.55 -0.86
CA ILE A 109 -1.24 -7.79 -0.74
C ILE A 109 -2.52 -7.52 0.04
N GLU A 110 -3.66 -7.97 -0.48
CA GLU A 110 -4.95 -7.86 0.18
C GLU A 110 -4.94 -8.57 1.54
N SER A 111 -5.38 -7.87 2.57
CA SER A 111 -5.64 -8.42 3.89
C SER A 111 -7.13 -8.68 4.04
N THR A 112 -7.50 -9.89 4.45
CA THR A 112 -8.89 -10.33 4.55
C THR A 112 -9.32 -10.41 6.01
N PHE A 113 -10.50 -9.88 6.31
CA PHE A 113 -11.13 -9.86 7.63
C PHE A 113 -12.55 -10.41 7.56
N TYR A 114 -12.94 -11.22 8.54
CA TYR A 114 -14.25 -11.86 8.59
C TYR A 114 -15.19 -11.30 9.66
N ASN A 115 -14.67 -10.51 10.58
CA ASN A 115 -15.39 -9.99 11.75
C ASN A 115 -15.64 -8.49 11.70
N LYS A 116 -15.48 -7.88 10.52
CA LYS A 116 -15.60 -6.45 10.32
C LYS A 116 -16.39 -6.16 9.04
N TYR A 117 -17.24 -5.15 9.12
CA TYR A 117 -17.95 -4.59 7.97
C TYR A 117 -17.53 -3.13 7.84
N ILE A 118 -16.74 -2.83 6.81
CA ILE A 118 -16.19 -1.49 6.60
C ILE A 118 -17.02 -0.77 5.54
N PHE A 119 -17.71 0.26 5.97
CA PHE A 119 -18.50 1.14 5.11
C PHE A 119 -17.65 2.35 4.72
N SER A 120 -17.28 2.41 3.46
CA SER A 120 -16.53 3.50 2.85
C SER A 120 -16.73 3.49 1.35
N HIS A 121 -16.18 4.47 0.66
CA HIS A 121 -15.98 4.35 -0.78
C HIS A 121 -15.00 3.22 -1.10
N ASN A 122 -15.08 2.68 -2.32
CA ASN A 122 -14.16 1.62 -2.76
C ASN A 122 -12.69 2.04 -2.67
N VAL A 123 -12.43 3.32 -2.80
CA VAL A 123 -11.10 3.92 -2.64
C VAL A 123 -11.23 5.17 -1.81
N VAL A 124 -10.50 5.22 -0.70
CA VAL A 124 -10.41 6.39 0.19
C VAL A 124 -8.97 6.87 0.20
N GLU A 125 -8.76 8.16 -0.03
CA GLU A 125 -7.43 8.75 -0.15
C GLU A 125 -7.23 9.87 0.88
N GLY A 126 -6.10 9.85 1.57
CA GLY A 126 -5.76 10.88 2.54
C GLY A 126 -4.49 10.54 3.33
N ARG A 127 -4.20 11.38 4.31
CA ARG A 127 -3.21 11.11 5.37
C ARG A 127 -3.88 10.75 6.67
N ASP A 128 -5.00 11.42 6.93
CA ASP A 128 -5.75 11.28 8.16
C ASP A 128 -7.10 10.66 7.85
N PHE A 129 -7.44 9.61 8.57
CA PHE A 129 -8.67 8.87 8.41
C PHE A 129 -9.41 8.84 9.74
N VAL A 130 -10.69 9.12 9.69
CA VAL A 130 -11.60 8.99 10.82
C VAL A 130 -12.32 7.65 10.69
N VAL A 131 -12.24 6.86 11.74
CA VAL A 131 -12.95 5.58 11.84
C VAL A 131 -13.94 5.66 12.98
N PHE A 132 -15.20 5.50 12.64
CA PHE A 132 -16.26 5.29 13.63
C PHE A 132 -16.56 3.79 13.67
N SER A 133 -16.42 3.17 14.83
CA SER A 133 -16.65 1.75 15.03
C SER A 133 -17.78 1.52 16.03
N LYS A 134 -18.70 0.62 15.70
CA LYS A 134 -19.79 0.18 16.56
C LYS A 134 -19.91 -1.33 16.53
N PRO A 135 -19.98 -2.02 17.69
CA PRO A 135 -20.25 -3.45 17.72
C PRO A 135 -21.66 -3.76 17.22
N LEU A 136 -21.78 -4.78 16.38
CA LEU A 136 -23.03 -5.35 15.94
C LEU A 136 -23.35 -6.56 16.83
N SER A 137 -24.35 -6.43 17.68
CA SER A 137 -24.72 -7.46 18.66
C SER A 137 -26.15 -7.94 18.45
N MET A 138 -26.34 -9.28 18.42
CA MET A 138 -27.66 -9.92 18.27
C MET A 138 -27.63 -11.39 18.74
N PRO A 139 -27.94 -11.76 19.94
CA PRO A 139 -27.81 -11.18 21.28
C PRO A 139 -26.34 -11.06 21.77
N TYR A 140 -25.39 -11.65 21.04
CA TYR A 140 -23.95 -11.56 21.28
C TYR A 140 -23.28 -10.81 20.11
N LYS A 141 -22.07 -10.36 20.33
CA LYS A 141 -21.30 -9.64 19.31
C LYS A 141 -21.03 -10.56 18.12
N ILE A 142 -21.52 -10.18 16.94
CA ILE A 142 -21.34 -10.90 15.68
C ILE A 142 -20.16 -10.32 14.90
N ALA A 143 -20.07 -8.98 14.82
CA ALA A 143 -19.07 -8.27 14.04
C ALA A 143 -18.94 -6.83 14.53
N ASP A 144 -18.05 -6.08 13.92
CA ASP A 144 -17.92 -4.65 14.08
C ASP A 144 -18.34 -3.94 12.79
N ALA A 145 -19.26 -3.00 12.90
CA ALA A 145 -19.61 -2.06 11.84
C ALA A 145 -18.68 -0.84 11.96
N GLN A 146 -17.96 -0.54 10.90
CA GLN A 146 -16.98 0.53 10.89
C GLN A 146 -17.23 1.46 9.70
N TYR A 147 -17.20 2.75 9.94
CA TYR A 147 -17.27 3.78 8.91
C TYR A 147 -15.89 4.40 8.77
N LEU A 148 -15.30 4.27 7.59
CA LEU A 148 -13.99 4.82 7.26
C LEU A 148 -14.13 6.01 6.34
N ILE A 149 -13.61 7.14 6.77
CA ILE A 149 -13.76 8.43 6.11
C ILE A 149 -12.40 9.11 6.06
N SER A 150 -12.06 9.75 4.94
CA SER A 150 -10.90 10.65 4.89
C SER A 150 -11.22 11.95 5.62
N ALA A 151 -10.30 12.44 6.45
CA ALA A 151 -10.48 13.71 7.15
C ALA A 151 -10.52 14.93 6.21
N LYS A 152 -10.19 14.75 4.93
CA LYS A 152 -10.29 15.79 3.89
C LYS A 152 -11.67 15.89 3.24
N ASP A 153 -12.46 14.83 3.35
CA ASP A 153 -13.76 14.79 2.71
C ASP A 153 -14.78 15.52 3.60
N GLU A 154 -15.49 16.47 3.01
CA GLU A 154 -16.60 17.14 3.67
C GLU A 154 -17.85 16.26 3.51
N TYR A 155 -18.36 15.78 4.64
CA TYR A 155 -19.62 15.04 4.70
C TYR A 155 -20.69 15.93 5.33
N CYS A 156 -21.75 16.13 4.60
CA CYS A 156 -22.96 16.79 5.09
C CYS A 156 -23.99 15.77 5.57
#